data_f75baab47f895e1ac368c3c07fbc412e
#
_entry.id   f75baab47f895e1ac368c3c07fbc412e
#
_cell.length_a   1.000
_cell.length_b   1.000
_cell.length_c   1.000
_cell.angle_alpha   90.00
_cell.angle_beta   90.00
_cell.angle_gamma   90.00
#
_symmetry.space_group_name_H-M   'P 1'
#
loop_
_entity.id
_entity.type
_entity.pdbx_description
1 polymer ?
#
loop_
_entity_poly.entity_id
_entity_poly.type
_entity_poly.pdbx_seq_one_letter_code
_entity_poly.pdbx_strand_id
1 'polypeptide(L)'
;MAAEVLCGRCGALLTNPNAPCPRCGSPASGSYRAPVVRAHKSPTLAAALAIVPGLGHFYLGHNMKGLAYLVGIGGLQFFGIDLDLTVIGAAVGVPMELGGGALWVFSIVDAYRTAKQMERLGY
;
A
#
# COMPACT_ATOMS: atom_id res chain seq x y z
N MET A 1 8.78 10.42 10.60
CA MET A 1 8.39 11.60 9.80
C MET A 1 8.25 12.76 10.77
N ALA A 2 9.02 13.83 10.59
CA ALA A 2 8.91 14.99 11.44
C ALA A 2 7.58 15.70 11.13
N ALA A 3 6.76 15.98 12.14
CA ALA A 3 5.55 16.74 11.95
C ALA A 3 5.93 18.20 11.65
N GLU A 4 5.47 18.71 10.53
CA GLU A 4 5.66 20.12 10.18
C GLU A 4 4.87 20.99 11.15
N VAL A 5 5.54 21.93 11.80
CA VAL A 5 4.92 22.85 12.74
C VAL A 5 4.72 24.18 12.04
N LEU A 6 3.50 24.68 12.03
CA LEU A 6 3.12 25.92 11.40
C LEU A 6 2.85 27.01 12.45
N CYS A 7 3.17 28.25 12.11
CA CYS A 7 2.80 29.40 12.92
C CYS A 7 1.27 29.61 12.86
N GLY A 8 0.59 29.58 14.00
CA GLY A 8 -0.87 29.77 14.09
C GLY A 8 -1.36 31.14 13.63
N ARG A 9 -0.47 32.15 13.49
CA ARG A 9 -0.83 33.51 13.09
C ARG A 9 -0.63 33.78 11.60
N CYS A 10 0.46 33.27 10.98
CA CYS A 10 0.78 33.58 9.58
C CYS A 10 0.93 32.34 8.68
N GLY A 11 0.81 31.14 9.22
CA GLY A 11 0.93 29.89 8.47
C GLY A 11 2.36 29.54 7.99
N ALA A 12 3.38 30.28 8.41
CA ALA A 12 4.76 29.99 8.01
C ALA A 12 5.27 28.73 8.69
N LEU A 13 6.05 27.92 7.96
CA LEU A 13 6.74 26.74 8.52
C LEU A 13 7.75 27.18 9.59
N LEU A 14 7.70 26.55 10.75
CA LEU A 14 8.60 26.80 11.85
C LEU A 14 9.66 25.70 11.92
N THR A 15 10.92 26.09 11.84
CA THR A 15 12.05 25.18 12.03
C THR A 15 12.22 24.78 13.50
N ASN A 16 11.82 25.68 14.41
CA ASN A 16 11.83 25.43 15.83
C ASN A 16 10.48 25.86 16.45
N PRO A 17 9.67 24.91 16.97
CA PRO A 17 8.35 25.22 17.52
C PRO A 17 8.40 26.06 18.81
N ASN A 18 9.56 26.13 19.46
CA ASN A 18 9.73 26.84 20.74
C ASN A 18 10.35 28.24 20.56
N ALA A 19 10.65 28.64 19.32
CA ALA A 19 11.18 29.98 19.04
C ALA A 19 10.09 30.90 18.45
N PRO A 20 10.21 32.23 18.61
CA PRO A 20 9.33 33.17 17.94
C PRO A 20 9.35 32.99 16.43
N CYS A 21 8.20 33.17 15.79
CA CYS A 21 8.10 33.03 14.34
C CYS A 21 8.99 34.05 13.61
N PRO A 22 9.92 33.65 12.75
CA PRO A 22 10.83 34.56 12.06
C PRO A 22 10.11 35.48 11.07
N ARG A 23 8.87 35.11 10.67
CA ARG A 23 8.11 35.86 9.66
C ARG A 23 7.18 36.93 10.28
N CYS A 24 6.54 36.63 11.38
CA CYS A 24 5.57 37.55 11.98
C CYS A 24 5.88 37.94 13.44
N GLY A 25 6.97 37.43 14.03
CA GLY A 25 7.36 37.71 15.42
C GLY A 25 6.43 37.14 16.47
N SER A 26 5.45 36.33 16.09
CA SER A 26 4.51 35.73 17.05
C SER A 26 5.23 34.80 18.01
N PRO A 27 4.90 34.82 19.32
CA PRO A 27 5.54 33.95 20.30
C PRO A 27 5.26 32.46 20.02
N ALA A 28 6.10 31.60 20.59
CA ALA A 28 6.01 30.14 20.39
C ALA A 28 4.64 29.53 20.74
N SER A 29 3.90 30.17 21.67
CA SER A 29 2.54 29.77 22.05
C SER A 29 1.50 29.86 20.92
N GLY A 30 1.81 30.57 19.85
CA GLY A 30 0.96 30.66 18.65
C GLY A 30 1.21 29.59 17.59
N SER A 31 2.15 28.67 17.81
CA SER A 31 2.42 27.59 16.89
C SER A 31 1.37 26.46 17.02
N TYR A 32 0.92 25.91 15.91
CA TYR A 32 0.10 24.70 15.91
C TYR A 32 0.70 23.64 14.99
N ARG A 33 0.51 22.41 15.37
CA ARG A 33 0.92 21.27 14.56
C ARG A 33 -0.17 21.06 13.51
N ALA A 34 0.18 21.22 12.23
CA ALA A 34 -0.76 20.92 11.16
C ALA A 34 -1.22 19.46 11.28
N PRO A 35 -2.52 19.20 11.15
CA PRO A 35 -3.00 17.83 11.08
C PRO A 35 -2.37 17.18 9.84
N VAL A 36 -1.65 16.08 10.04
CA VAL A 36 -1.15 15.27 8.94
C VAL A 36 -2.38 14.64 8.29
N VAL A 37 -2.84 15.19 7.17
CA VAL A 37 -3.89 14.57 6.35
C VAL A 37 -3.28 13.32 5.74
N ARG A 38 -3.41 12.20 6.45
CA ARG A 38 -3.03 10.90 5.91
C ARG A 38 -4.11 10.49 4.92
N ALA A 39 -3.71 10.20 3.68
CA ALA A 39 -4.62 9.65 2.70
C ALA A 39 -5.16 8.31 3.24
N HIS A 40 -6.44 8.29 3.58
CA HIS A 40 -7.12 7.09 4.07
C HIS A 40 -7.19 6.06 2.92
N LYS A 41 -6.49 4.95 3.08
CA LYS A 41 -6.47 3.87 2.09
C LYS A 41 -7.66 2.95 2.33
N SER A 42 -8.58 2.90 1.36
CA SER A 42 -9.79 2.09 1.45
C SER A 42 -9.48 0.59 1.33
N PRO A 43 -9.92 -0.27 2.29
CA PRO A 43 -9.75 -1.72 2.20
C PRO A 43 -10.45 -2.33 0.99
N THR A 44 -11.63 -1.81 0.64
CA THR A 44 -12.39 -2.29 -0.52
C THR A 44 -11.69 -1.99 -1.83
N LEU A 45 -11.09 -0.80 -1.96
CA LEU A 45 -10.33 -0.43 -3.14
C LEU A 45 -9.04 -1.26 -3.25
N ALA A 46 -8.36 -1.53 -2.14
CA ALA A 46 -7.19 -2.40 -2.12
C ALA A 46 -7.53 -3.83 -2.58
N ALA A 47 -8.66 -4.38 -2.12
CA ALA A 47 -9.16 -5.69 -2.56
C ALA A 47 -9.57 -5.68 -4.03
N ALA A 48 -10.26 -4.65 -4.51
CA ALA A 48 -10.64 -4.51 -5.92
C ALA A 48 -9.41 -4.43 -6.84
N LEU A 49 -8.38 -3.68 -6.46
CA LEU A 49 -7.12 -3.61 -7.20
C LEU A 49 -6.34 -4.93 -7.17
N ALA A 50 -6.51 -5.74 -6.12
CA ALA A 50 -5.87 -7.05 -6.00
C ALA A 50 -6.45 -8.12 -6.95
N ILE A 51 -7.53 -7.82 -7.71
CA ILE A 51 -8.01 -8.63 -8.83
C ILE A 51 -6.87 -8.83 -9.85
N VAL A 52 -6.07 -7.78 -10.10
CA VAL A 52 -4.79 -7.95 -10.76
C VAL A 52 -3.74 -8.27 -9.68
N PRO A 53 -3.08 -9.44 -9.76
CA PRO A 53 -2.14 -9.89 -8.74
C PRO A 53 -1.11 -8.82 -8.39
N GLY A 54 -1.00 -8.46 -7.11
CA GLY A 54 -0.01 -7.50 -6.63
C GLY A 54 -0.44 -6.02 -6.64
N LEU A 55 -1.38 -5.57 -7.49
CA LEU A 55 -1.77 -4.14 -7.55
C LEU A 55 -2.35 -3.62 -6.23
N GLY A 56 -3.12 -4.42 -5.51
CA GLY A 56 -3.62 -4.04 -4.19
C GLY A 56 -2.51 -3.70 -3.20
N HIS A 57 -1.41 -4.46 -3.25
CA HIS A 57 -0.25 -4.22 -2.39
C HIS A 57 0.56 -2.99 -2.81
N PHE A 58 0.65 -2.70 -4.13
CA PHE A 58 1.24 -1.45 -4.62
C PHE A 58 0.44 -0.23 -4.14
N TYR A 59 -0.88 -0.30 -4.20
CA TYR A 59 -1.75 0.75 -3.67
C TYR A 59 -1.52 1.00 -2.17
N LEU A 60 -1.28 -0.05 -1.39
CA LEU A 60 -0.97 0.05 0.03
C LEU A 60 0.45 0.56 0.32
N GLY A 61 1.32 0.64 -0.70
CA GLY A 61 2.72 1.04 -0.56
C GLY A 61 3.66 -0.11 -0.17
N HIS A 62 3.19 -1.36 -0.26
CA HIS A 62 4.00 -2.56 -0.01
C HIS A 62 4.58 -3.11 -1.32
N ASN A 63 5.47 -2.33 -1.95
CA ASN A 63 5.98 -2.61 -3.30
C ASN A 63 6.62 -3.99 -3.44
N MET A 64 7.39 -4.44 -2.45
CA MET A 64 8.04 -5.76 -2.51
C MET A 64 7.04 -6.92 -2.45
N LYS A 65 6.00 -6.79 -1.63
CA LYS A 65 4.90 -7.77 -1.61
C LYS A 65 4.12 -7.75 -2.91
N GLY A 66 3.80 -6.57 -3.43
CA GLY A 66 3.12 -6.40 -4.72
C GLY A 66 3.89 -7.07 -5.85
N LEU A 67 5.20 -6.84 -5.92
CA LEU A 67 6.08 -7.44 -6.92
C LEU A 67 6.14 -8.97 -6.77
N ALA A 68 6.27 -9.48 -5.54
CA ALA A 68 6.32 -10.92 -5.27
C ALA A 68 5.03 -11.63 -5.73
N TYR A 69 3.87 -11.05 -5.47
CA TYR A 69 2.59 -11.60 -5.94
C TYR A 69 2.45 -11.50 -7.47
N LEU A 70 2.85 -10.36 -8.07
CA LEU A 70 2.78 -10.17 -9.52
C LEU A 70 3.66 -11.19 -10.26
N VAL A 71 4.91 -11.33 -9.84
CA VAL A 71 5.87 -12.26 -10.48
C VAL A 71 5.54 -13.71 -10.14
N GLY A 72 5.19 -14.01 -8.88
CA GLY A 72 4.90 -15.37 -8.44
C GLY A 72 3.64 -15.93 -9.09
N ILE A 73 2.52 -15.21 -8.99
CA ILE A 73 1.24 -15.67 -9.57
C ILE A 73 1.28 -15.57 -11.08
N GLY A 74 1.76 -14.46 -11.65
CA GLY A 74 1.87 -14.26 -13.10
C GLY A 74 2.80 -15.29 -13.73
N GLY A 75 3.94 -15.58 -13.08
CA GLY A 75 4.85 -16.63 -13.55
C GLY A 75 4.23 -18.01 -13.53
N LEU A 76 3.58 -18.40 -12.41
CA LEU A 76 2.91 -19.71 -12.33
C LEU A 76 1.83 -19.88 -13.40
N GLN A 77 1.02 -18.84 -13.63
CA GLN A 77 -0.03 -18.88 -14.64
C GLN A 77 0.54 -18.95 -16.06
N PHE A 78 1.54 -18.13 -16.36
CA PHE A 78 2.16 -18.10 -17.67
C PHE A 78 2.81 -19.45 -18.02
N PHE A 79 3.62 -20.00 -17.11
CA PHE A 79 4.26 -21.30 -17.32
C PHE A 79 3.27 -22.45 -17.29
N GLY A 80 2.20 -22.37 -16.48
CA GLY A 80 1.13 -23.37 -16.45
C GLY A 80 0.45 -23.50 -17.80
N ILE A 81 0.00 -22.40 -18.37
CA ILE A 81 -0.66 -22.36 -19.69
C ILE A 81 0.25 -22.89 -20.80
N ASP A 82 1.54 -22.52 -20.79
CA ASP A 82 2.50 -23.04 -21.79
C ASP A 82 2.66 -24.57 -21.71
N LEU A 83 2.69 -25.12 -20.50
CA LEU A 83 2.77 -26.57 -20.29
C LEU A 83 1.50 -27.30 -20.72
N ASP A 84 0.32 -26.69 -20.53
CA ASP A 84 -0.97 -27.29 -20.86
C ASP A 84 -1.17 -27.50 -22.37
N LEU A 85 -0.36 -26.86 -23.20
CA LEU A 85 -0.38 -27.12 -24.68
C LEU A 85 0.03 -28.55 -25.04
N THR A 86 0.60 -29.31 -24.11
CA THR A 86 0.96 -30.71 -24.31
C THR A 86 0.24 -31.60 -23.30
N VAL A 87 -0.19 -32.79 -23.75
CA VAL A 87 -0.90 -33.76 -22.88
C VAL A 87 -0.05 -34.16 -21.66
N ILE A 88 1.27 -34.30 -21.86
CA ILE A 88 2.19 -34.62 -20.75
C ILE A 88 2.41 -33.41 -19.86
N GLY A 89 2.49 -32.22 -20.42
CA GLY A 89 2.67 -30.97 -19.67
C GLY A 89 1.45 -30.60 -18.84
N ALA A 90 0.24 -30.94 -19.30
CA ALA A 90 -0.99 -30.69 -18.54
C ALA A 90 -1.01 -31.39 -17.16
N ALA A 91 -0.32 -32.53 -17.00
CA ALA A 91 -0.17 -33.18 -15.72
C ALA A 91 0.58 -32.32 -14.67
N VAL A 92 1.40 -31.36 -15.13
CA VAL A 92 2.16 -30.42 -14.30
C VAL A 92 1.53 -29.03 -14.36
N GLY A 93 1.06 -28.59 -15.53
CA GLY A 93 0.48 -27.27 -15.75
C GLY A 93 -0.80 -27.06 -14.95
N VAL A 94 -1.74 -27.99 -14.98
CA VAL A 94 -3.00 -27.90 -14.24
C VAL A 94 -2.79 -27.74 -12.71
N PRO A 95 -1.94 -28.52 -12.03
CA PRO A 95 -1.63 -28.26 -10.63
C PRO A 95 -0.97 -26.90 -10.37
N MET A 96 -0.13 -26.40 -11.30
CA MET A 96 0.49 -25.08 -11.19
C MET A 96 -0.55 -23.97 -11.30
N GLU A 97 -1.51 -24.07 -12.20
CA GLU A 97 -2.60 -23.10 -12.35
C GLU A 97 -3.52 -23.09 -11.13
N LEU A 98 -3.87 -24.24 -10.60
CA LEU A 98 -4.65 -24.36 -9.37
C LEU A 98 -3.92 -23.73 -8.18
N GLY A 99 -2.60 -23.96 -8.07
CA GLY A 99 -1.75 -23.32 -7.09
C GLY A 99 -1.68 -21.80 -7.25
N GLY A 100 -1.50 -21.33 -8.48
CA GLY A 100 -1.54 -19.91 -8.82
C GLY A 100 -2.88 -19.25 -8.50
N GLY A 101 -3.99 -19.92 -8.81
CA GLY A 101 -5.34 -19.47 -8.47
C GLY A 101 -5.57 -19.37 -6.96
N ALA A 102 -5.11 -20.34 -6.17
CA ALA A 102 -5.18 -20.30 -4.72
C ALA A 102 -4.36 -19.14 -4.14
N LEU A 103 -3.14 -18.93 -4.64
CA LEU A 103 -2.29 -17.79 -4.26
C LEU A 103 -2.92 -16.46 -4.65
N TRP A 104 -3.62 -16.40 -5.78
CA TRP A 104 -4.34 -15.21 -6.21
C TRP A 104 -5.46 -14.84 -5.24
N VAL A 105 -6.31 -15.79 -4.86
CA VAL A 105 -7.36 -15.56 -3.84
C VAL A 105 -6.71 -15.12 -2.53
N PHE A 106 -5.61 -15.74 -2.13
CA PHE A 106 -4.88 -15.38 -0.93
C PHE A 106 -4.34 -13.95 -0.99
N SER A 107 -3.83 -13.51 -2.16
CA SER A 107 -3.37 -12.13 -2.39
C SER A 107 -4.48 -11.10 -2.18
N ILE A 108 -5.70 -11.38 -2.63
CA ILE A 108 -6.86 -10.49 -2.44
C ILE A 108 -7.20 -10.36 -0.94
N VAL A 109 -7.24 -11.50 -0.24
CA VAL A 109 -7.54 -11.52 1.20
C VAL A 109 -6.43 -10.82 2.00
N ASP A 110 -5.17 -11.03 1.64
CA ASP A 110 -4.02 -10.38 2.30
C ASP A 110 -4.02 -8.86 2.09
N ALA A 111 -4.32 -8.39 0.87
CA ALA A 111 -4.47 -6.97 0.57
C ALA A 111 -5.58 -6.32 1.40
N TYR A 112 -6.75 -6.98 1.48
CA TYR A 112 -7.87 -6.51 2.30
C TYR A 112 -7.51 -6.43 3.79
N ARG A 113 -6.91 -7.51 4.34
CA ARG A 113 -6.51 -7.56 5.76
C ARG A 113 -5.47 -6.51 6.09
N THR A 114 -4.47 -6.34 5.23
CA THR A 114 -3.40 -5.34 5.40
C THR A 114 -3.99 -3.94 5.39
N ALA A 115 -4.90 -3.62 4.46
CA ALA A 115 -5.57 -2.33 4.42
C ALA A 115 -6.40 -2.07 5.67
N LYS A 116 -7.14 -3.08 6.15
CA LYS A 116 -7.95 -2.99 7.37
C LYS A 116 -7.10 -2.81 8.64
N GLN A 117 -5.91 -3.40 8.68
CA GLN A 117 -4.95 -3.13 9.76
C GLN A 117 -4.44 -1.70 9.74
N MET A 118 -4.11 -1.17 8.56
CA MET A 118 -3.70 0.22 8.40
C MET A 118 -4.80 1.19 8.87
N GLU A 119 -6.06 0.93 8.51
CA GLU A 119 -7.20 1.71 8.96
C GLU A 119 -7.31 1.74 10.49
N ARG A 120 -7.16 0.58 11.15
CA ARG A 120 -7.21 0.49 12.63
C ARG A 120 -6.07 1.22 13.32
N LEU A 121 -4.90 1.31 12.67
CA LEU A 121 -3.71 2.00 13.19
C LEU A 121 -3.70 3.50 12.84
N GLY A 122 -4.70 4.00 12.13
CA GLY A 122 -4.83 5.41 11.75
C GLY A 122 -3.86 5.84 10.65
N TYR A 123 -3.49 4.92 9.74
CA TYR A 123 -2.67 5.22 8.57
C TYR A 123 -3.54 5.59 7.36
#